data_bdf86e628648e36250de194f3a127d86
#
_entry.id   bdf86e628648e36250de194f3a127d86
#
_cell.length_a   1.000
_cell.length_b   1.000
_cell.length_c   1.000
_cell.angle_alpha   90.00
_cell.angle_beta   90.00
_cell.angle_gamma   90.00
#
_symmetry.space_group_name_H-M   'P 1'
#
loop_
_entity.id
_entity.type
_entity.pdbx_description
1 polymer ?
#
loop_
_entity_poly.entity_id
_entity_poly.type
_entity_poly.pdbx_seq_one_letter_code
_entity_poly.pdbx_strand_id
1 'polypeptide(L)'
;MKICGRNPKIFSRVRQFHRRTDNKGSAMVVVIIAMAFIGILASVLMYMSLLNYQMKVNNLKAKDNFYSAETVLDEIRTAMGERVSASVGSAYELVLKNYEATSAEEKQNKLRYYFLKDMQDYYAVTGSMNINNYDLTKLFNSLSSEIKRGTVLETLNDSGEVVYRMALDSSGSLKVYVMTTDPVTGNKERVETTDIPTGRFQLYTDGLSFCGLKVTYTDTDGYVSVIQTDIRVKMPDMDFAQAVTLPSITGISMVAQENIQALPSDST
;
A
#
# COMPACT_ATOMS: atom_id res chain seq x y z
N MET A 1 -107.35 23.48 0.24
CA MET A 1 -107.67 23.47 -1.18
C MET A 1 -106.59 22.64 -1.90
N LYS A 2 -107.03 21.57 -2.47
CA LYS A 2 -106.40 20.56 -3.32
C LYS A 2 -105.44 21.22 -4.32
N ILE A 3 -104.33 20.56 -4.70
CA ILE A 3 -104.20 19.91 -6.02
C ILE A 3 -102.97 18.97 -5.99
N CYS A 4 -103.29 17.82 -6.40
CA CYS A 4 -102.54 16.61 -6.69
C CYS A 4 -101.62 16.86 -7.92
N GLY A 5 -100.34 16.43 -7.84
CA GLY A 5 -99.45 16.38 -8.98
C GLY A 5 -98.63 15.10 -9.00
N ARG A 6 -99.13 14.16 -9.76
CA ARG A 6 -98.61 12.84 -10.08
C ARG A 6 -97.34 12.99 -10.95
N ASN A 7 -96.19 12.56 -10.47
CA ASN A 7 -95.00 12.40 -11.32
C ASN A 7 -94.93 10.95 -11.84
N PRO A 8 -94.85 10.73 -13.16
CA PRO A 8 -94.61 9.41 -13.72
C PRO A 8 -93.14 9.03 -13.63
N LYS A 9 -92.85 7.87 -13.02
CA LYS A 9 -91.58 7.22 -13.02
C LYS A 9 -91.18 6.82 -14.42
N ILE A 10 -90.26 7.48 -15.05
CA ILE A 10 -89.56 7.05 -16.25
C ILE A 10 -88.50 6.05 -15.85
N PHE A 11 -88.84 4.76 -15.94
CA PHE A 11 -87.86 3.69 -15.86
C PHE A 11 -87.08 3.67 -17.16
N SER A 12 -85.88 4.31 -17.15
CA SER A 12 -84.89 4.09 -18.18
C SER A 12 -84.21 2.76 -17.91
N ARG A 13 -84.60 1.73 -18.64
CA ARG A 13 -83.83 0.47 -18.74
C ARG A 13 -82.54 0.76 -19.41
N VAL A 14 -81.53 0.96 -18.63
CA VAL A 14 -80.10 0.91 -19.09
C VAL A 14 -79.85 -0.56 -19.46
N ARG A 15 -79.94 -0.88 -20.76
CA ARG A 15 -79.46 -2.15 -21.30
C ARG A 15 -77.91 -2.16 -21.04
N GLN A 16 -77.51 -2.87 -20.02
CA GLN A 16 -76.12 -3.28 -19.88
C GLN A 16 -75.78 -4.19 -21.05
N PHE A 17 -75.14 -3.61 -22.06
CA PHE A 17 -74.43 -4.38 -23.06
C PHE A 17 -73.29 -5.11 -22.35
N HIS A 18 -73.57 -6.33 -21.90
CA HIS A 18 -72.50 -7.27 -21.57
C HIS A 18 -71.86 -7.62 -22.90
N ARG A 19 -70.87 -6.82 -23.28
CA ARG A 19 -69.82 -7.23 -24.24
C ARG A 19 -69.16 -8.45 -23.63
N ARG A 20 -69.62 -9.66 -23.95
CA ARG A 20 -68.79 -10.85 -23.88
C ARG A 20 -67.64 -10.64 -24.86
N THR A 21 -66.60 -9.93 -24.41
CA THR A 21 -65.30 -9.99 -25.08
C THR A 21 -64.87 -11.44 -24.98
N ASP A 22 -64.79 -12.12 -26.11
CA ASP A 22 -64.15 -13.42 -26.22
C ASP A 22 -62.65 -13.26 -25.82
N ASN A 23 -62.40 -13.49 -24.54
CA ASN A 23 -61.07 -13.24 -23.92
C ASN A 23 -60.00 -14.30 -24.26
N LYS A 24 -60.33 -15.24 -25.19
CA LYS A 24 -59.41 -16.34 -25.52
C LYS A 24 -58.09 -15.85 -26.20
N GLY A 25 -58.13 -14.75 -26.94
CA GLY A 25 -56.91 -14.16 -27.54
C GLY A 25 -56.13 -13.22 -26.57
N SER A 26 -56.85 -12.53 -25.68
CA SER A 26 -56.27 -11.60 -24.72
C SER A 26 -55.41 -12.28 -23.64
N ALA A 27 -55.85 -13.48 -23.18
CA ALA A 27 -55.10 -14.24 -22.19
C ALA A 27 -53.72 -14.68 -22.70
N MET A 28 -53.62 -15.05 -23.98
CA MET A 28 -52.35 -15.46 -24.58
C MET A 28 -51.34 -14.31 -24.71
N VAL A 29 -51.83 -13.11 -25.03
CA VAL A 29 -51.02 -11.90 -25.10
C VAL A 29 -50.49 -11.52 -23.72
N VAL A 30 -51.31 -11.59 -22.67
CA VAL A 30 -50.93 -11.31 -21.28
C VAL A 30 -49.86 -12.29 -20.81
N VAL A 31 -49.96 -13.58 -21.14
CA VAL A 31 -48.95 -14.59 -20.78
C VAL A 31 -47.61 -14.31 -21.47
N ILE A 32 -47.63 -13.93 -22.76
CA ILE A 32 -46.39 -13.57 -23.48
C ILE A 32 -45.72 -12.34 -22.87
N ILE A 33 -46.51 -11.30 -22.53
CA ILE A 33 -45.98 -10.09 -21.87
C ILE A 33 -45.40 -10.44 -20.48
N ALA A 34 -46.11 -11.28 -19.71
CA ALA A 34 -45.62 -11.70 -18.38
C ALA A 34 -44.33 -12.51 -18.50
N MET A 35 -44.20 -13.43 -19.46
CA MET A 35 -42.96 -14.18 -19.71
C MET A 35 -41.83 -13.27 -20.14
N ALA A 36 -42.07 -12.29 -21.02
CA ALA A 36 -41.07 -11.31 -21.41
C ALA A 36 -40.60 -10.47 -20.22
N PHE A 37 -41.55 -10.04 -19.37
CA PHE A 37 -41.20 -9.26 -18.16
C PHE A 37 -40.37 -10.08 -17.15
N ILE A 38 -40.74 -11.34 -16.92
CA ILE A 38 -39.97 -12.25 -16.06
C ILE A 38 -38.58 -12.50 -16.64
N GLY A 39 -38.47 -12.67 -17.97
CA GLY A 39 -37.20 -12.83 -18.65
C GLY A 39 -36.24 -11.60 -18.47
N ILE A 40 -36.82 -10.40 -18.58
CA ILE A 40 -36.07 -9.15 -18.34
C ILE A 40 -35.63 -9.06 -16.89
N LEU A 41 -36.52 -9.33 -15.92
CA LEU A 41 -36.15 -9.30 -14.49
C LEU A 41 -35.08 -10.33 -14.16
N ALA A 42 -35.18 -11.56 -14.68
CA ALA A 42 -34.18 -12.60 -14.49
C ALA A 42 -32.80 -12.17 -15.04
N SER A 43 -32.78 -11.55 -16.23
CA SER A 43 -31.57 -11.04 -16.85
C SER A 43 -30.91 -9.94 -16.01
N VAL A 44 -31.72 -9.01 -15.47
CA VAL A 44 -31.22 -7.94 -14.59
C VAL A 44 -30.65 -8.51 -13.29
N LEU A 45 -31.33 -9.48 -12.67
CA LEU A 45 -30.85 -10.14 -11.45
C LEU A 45 -29.53 -10.90 -11.70
N MET A 46 -29.44 -11.60 -12.84
CA MET A 46 -28.21 -12.31 -13.22
C MET A 46 -27.06 -11.34 -13.45
N TYR A 47 -27.30 -10.20 -14.11
CA TYR A 47 -26.31 -9.16 -14.33
C TYR A 47 -25.83 -8.55 -13.00
N MET A 48 -26.75 -8.20 -12.09
CA MET A 48 -26.43 -7.71 -10.75
C MET A 48 -25.60 -8.72 -9.94
N SER A 49 -25.94 -10.00 -10.03
CA SER A 49 -25.16 -11.07 -9.37
C SER A 49 -23.74 -11.17 -9.93
N LEU A 50 -23.59 -11.06 -11.25
CA LEU A 50 -22.29 -11.06 -11.90
C LEU A 50 -21.41 -9.86 -11.45
N LEU A 51 -22.00 -8.65 -11.42
CA LEU A 51 -21.31 -7.46 -10.93
C LEU A 51 -20.86 -7.61 -9.48
N ASN A 52 -21.73 -8.12 -8.60
CA ASN A 52 -21.40 -8.37 -7.21
C ASN A 52 -20.26 -9.40 -7.06
N TYR A 53 -20.26 -10.44 -7.90
CA TYR A 53 -19.18 -11.41 -7.92
C TYR A 53 -17.87 -10.78 -8.37
N GLN A 54 -17.86 -10.01 -9.46
CA GLN A 54 -16.68 -9.30 -9.94
C GLN A 54 -16.11 -8.33 -8.89
N MET A 55 -16.98 -7.55 -8.22
CA MET A 55 -16.55 -6.67 -7.11
C MET A 55 -15.87 -7.45 -5.98
N LYS A 56 -16.42 -8.61 -5.59
CA LYS A 56 -15.81 -9.44 -4.54
C LYS A 56 -14.45 -9.98 -4.96
N VAL A 57 -14.32 -10.46 -6.20
CA VAL A 57 -13.05 -10.98 -6.73
C VAL A 57 -12.02 -9.86 -6.80
N ASN A 58 -12.39 -8.67 -7.31
CA ASN A 58 -11.48 -7.53 -7.36
C ASN A 58 -11.04 -7.08 -5.96
N ASN A 59 -11.95 -7.05 -4.99
CA ASN A 59 -11.61 -6.71 -3.61
C ASN A 59 -10.66 -7.73 -2.97
N LEU A 60 -10.84 -9.03 -3.25
CA LEU A 60 -9.91 -10.07 -2.77
C LEU A 60 -8.53 -9.89 -3.38
N LYS A 61 -8.44 -9.72 -4.70
CA LYS A 61 -7.16 -9.52 -5.40
C LYS A 61 -6.46 -8.24 -4.95
N ALA A 62 -7.20 -7.15 -4.75
CA ALA A 62 -6.64 -5.91 -4.22
C ALA A 62 -6.06 -6.10 -2.80
N LYS A 63 -6.75 -6.88 -1.95
CA LYS A 63 -6.25 -7.23 -0.61
C LYS A 63 -4.98 -8.08 -0.68
N ASP A 64 -4.98 -9.13 -1.51
CA ASP A 64 -3.84 -10.02 -1.65
C ASP A 64 -2.61 -9.25 -2.16
N ASN A 65 -2.82 -8.34 -3.12
CA ASN A 65 -1.76 -7.47 -3.62
C ASN A 65 -1.26 -6.48 -2.56
N PHE A 66 -2.16 -5.96 -1.71
CA PHE A 66 -1.77 -5.11 -0.59
C PHE A 66 -0.90 -5.88 0.43
N TYR A 67 -1.29 -7.10 0.79
CA TYR A 67 -0.47 -7.94 1.68
C TYR A 67 0.89 -8.28 1.06
N SER A 68 0.96 -8.46 -0.26
CA SER A 68 2.24 -8.65 -0.95
C SER A 68 3.13 -7.40 -0.83
N ALA A 69 2.58 -6.20 -0.97
CA ALA A 69 3.31 -4.96 -0.75
C ALA A 69 3.75 -4.80 0.72
N GLU A 70 2.94 -5.22 1.68
CA GLU A 70 3.29 -5.25 3.10
C GLU A 70 4.43 -6.24 3.37
N THR A 71 4.39 -7.42 2.73
CA THR A 71 5.48 -8.42 2.82
C THR A 71 6.81 -7.86 2.33
N VAL A 72 6.82 -7.02 1.28
CA VAL A 72 8.05 -6.32 0.84
C VAL A 72 8.64 -5.48 1.98
N LEU A 73 7.80 -4.72 2.68
CA LEU A 73 8.25 -3.90 3.82
C LEU A 73 8.74 -4.76 4.99
N ASP A 74 8.08 -5.87 5.25
CA ASP A 74 8.46 -6.78 6.34
C ASP A 74 9.78 -7.48 6.04
N GLU A 75 10.06 -7.85 4.79
CA GLU A 75 11.39 -8.35 4.40
C GLU A 75 12.47 -7.27 4.60
N ILE A 76 12.22 -6.03 4.18
CA ILE A 76 13.14 -4.91 4.42
C ILE A 76 13.35 -4.72 5.92
N ARG A 77 12.28 -4.68 6.71
CA ARG A 77 12.35 -4.52 8.18
C ARG A 77 13.13 -5.65 8.84
N THR A 78 12.93 -6.89 8.39
CA THR A 78 13.63 -8.06 8.90
C THR A 78 15.14 -7.96 8.63
N ALA A 79 15.52 -7.65 7.40
CA ALA A 79 16.93 -7.47 7.04
C ALA A 79 17.56 -6.29 7.79
N MET A 80 16.81 -5.19 7.98
CA MET A 80 17.28 -4.07 8.81
C MET A 80 17.42 -4.49 10.28
N GLY A 81 16.52 -5.30 10.81
CA GLY A 81 16.58 -5.83 12.18
C GLY A 81 17.83 -6.68 12.42
N GLU A 82 18.19 -7.54 11.48
CA GLU A 82 19.42 -8.33 11.52
C GLU A 82 20.64 -7.40 11.53
N ARG A 83 20.65 -6.39 10.67
CA ARG A 83 21.76 -5.40 10.63
C ARG A 83 21.85 -4.57 11.91
N VAL A 84 20.69 -4.14 12.46
CA VAL A 84 20.64 -3.45 13.75
C VAL A 84 21.26 -4.30 14.86
N SER A 85 20.91 -5.59 14.91
CA SER A 85 21.48 -6.52 15.90
C SER A 85 23.01 -6.64 15.77
N ALA A 86 23.49 -6.75 14.53
CA ALA A 86 24.94 -6.78 14.26
C ALA A 86 25.62 -5.46 14.67
N SER A 87 25.01 -4.31 14.34
CA SER A 87 25.55 -2.99 14.67
C SER A 87 25.58 -2.71 16.17
N VAL A 88 24.55 -3.17 16.92
CA VAL A 88 24.54 -3.10 18.38
C VAL A 88 25.67 -3.96 18.98
N GLY A 89 25.86 -5.18 18.48
CA GLY A 89 26.94 -6.06 18.91
C GLY A 89 28.33 -5.45 18.68
N SER A 90 28.56 -4.92 17.48
CA SER A 90 29.83 -4.24 17.14
C SER A 90 30.07 -2.98 17.99
N ALA A 91 29.03 -2.17 18.19
CA ALA A 91 29.12 -0.96 19.02
C ALA A 91 29.41 -1.32 20.48
N TYR A 92 28.77 -2.36 21.01
CA TYR A 92 28.98 -2.84 22.37
C TYR A 92 30.44 -3.37 22.57
N GLU A 93 30.93 -4.14 21.60
CA GLU A 93 32.32 -4.62 21.61
C GLU A 93 33.32 -3.45 21.62
N LEU A 94 33.09 -2.39 20.83
CA LEU A 94 33.94 -1.18 20.82
C LEU A 94 33.91 -0.43 22.16
N VAL A 95 32.74 -0.35 22.80
CA VAL A 95 32.62 0.26 24.13
C VAL A 95 33.38 -0.57 25.17
N LEU A 96 33.33 -1.90 25.09
CA LEU A 96 34.07 -2.79 26.00
C LEU A 96 35.56 -2.74 25.80
N LYS A 97 36.06 -2.69 24.54
CA LYS A 97 37.48 -2.55 24.24
C LYS A 97 38.07 -1.25 24.75
N ASN A 98 37.27 -0.18 24.76
CA ASN A 98 37.66 1.14 25.24
C ASN A 98 37.04 1.40 26.63
N TYR A 99 36.96 0.36 27.47
CA TYR A 99 36.35 0.44 28.78
C TYR A 99 37.29 1.15 29.78
N GLU A 100 37.34 2.49 29.67
CA GLU A 100 37.89 3.34 30.68
C GLU A 100 36.89 3.51 31.83
N ALA A 101 37.38 3.96 33.01
CA ALA A 101 36.54 4.23 34.19
C ALA A 101 35.63 5.46 33.98
N THR A 102 34.82 5.43 32.92
CA THR A 102 33.88 6.47 32.54
C THR A 102 32.49 6.20 33.13
N SER A 103 31.67 7.24 33.26
CA SER A 103 30.30 7.13 33.79
C SER A 103 29.42 6.23 32.88
N ALA A 104 28.34 5.67 33.44
CA ALA A 104 27.36 4.88 32.67
C ALA A 104 26.76 5.70 31.51
N GLU A 105 26.54 7.00 31.72
CA GLU A 105 26.02 7.92 30.70
C GLU A 105 26.99 8.11 29.53
N GLU A 106 28.29 8.25 29.79
CA GLU A 106 29.30 8.35 28.74
C GLU A 106 29.43 7.07 27.93
N LYS A 107 29.30 5.91 28.59
CA LYS A 107 29.26 4.60 27.89
C LYS A 107 28.05 4.50 26.98
N GLN A 108 26.88 4.92 27.43
CA GLN A 108 25.67 4.96 26.64
C GLN A 108 25.80 5.90 25.42
N ASN A 109 26.39 7.07 25.61
CA ASN A 109 26.66 8.02 24.52
C ASN A 109 27.67 7.48 23.50
N LYS A 110 28.75 6.82 23.95
CA LYS A 110 29.71 6.14 23.07
C LYS A 110 29.02 4.99 22.30
N LEU A 111 28.18 4.21 22.95
CA LEU A 111 27.42 3.13 22.32
C LEU A 111 26.50 3.67 21.20
N ARG A 112 25.76 4.74 21.50
CA ARG A 112 24.91 5.41 20.50
C ARG A 112 25.72 5.90 19.31
N TYR A 113 26.86 6.53 19.57
CA TYR A 113 27.73 7.04 18.52
C TYR A 113 28.24 5.90 17.61
N TYR A 114 28.76 4.82 18.17
CA TYR A 114 29.27 3.68 17.39
C TYR A 114 28.19 2.97 16.63
N PHE A 115 27.02 2.79 17.25
CA PHE A 115 25.85 2.21 16.59
C PHE A 115 25.41 3.04 15.38
N LEU A 116 25.19 4.34 15.57
CA LEU A 116 24.74 5.21 14.49
C LEU A 116 25.76 5.28 13.37
N LYS A 117 27.04 5.34 13.71
CA LYS A 117 28.12 5.33 12.74
C LYS A 117 28.15 4.02 11.94
N ASP A 118 28.08 2.88 12.59
CA ASP A 118 28.09 1.58 11.91
C ASP A 118 26.88 1.39 10.99
N MET A 119 25.69 1.83 11.42
CA MET A 119 24.48 1.81 10.59
C MET A 119 24.61 2.74 9.39
N GLN A 120 25.11 3.96 9.57
CA GLN A 120 25.36 4.89 8.48
C GLN A 120 26.41 4.36 7.50
N ASP A 121 27.57 3.90 8.00
CA ASP A 121 28.66 3.37 7.18
C ASP A 121 28.18 2.16 6.35
N TYR A 122 27.31 1.33 6.91
CA TYR A 122 26.73 0.18 6.19
C TYR A 122 25.78 0.58 5.08
N TYR A 123 24.83 1.49 5.35
CA TYR A 123 23.82 1.88 4.38
C TYR A 123 24.25 3.06 3.51
N ALA A 124 25.27 3.81 3.84
CA ALA A 124 25.77 4.91 3.03
C ALA A 124 26.21 4.43 1.64
N VAL A 125 26.19 5.35 0.69
CA VAL A 125 26.76 5.13 -0.64
C VAL A 125 28.28 5.03 -0.52
N THR A 126 28.83 3.93 -0.99
CA THR A 126 30.28 3.70 -0.94
C THR A 126 31.03 4.78 -1.72
N GLY A 127 31.97 5.46 -1.06
CA GLY A 127 32.75 6.54 -1.66
C GLY A 127 32.08 7.91 -1.71
N SER A 128 30.87 8.05 -1.18
CA SER A 128 30.23 9.36 -1.05
C SER A 128 30.68 10.08 0.20
N MET A 129 30.95 11.38 0.09
CA MET A 129 31.16 12.26 1.25
C MET A 129 29.87 12.61 1.99
N ASN A 130 28.72 12.31 1.37
CA ASN A 130 27.43 12.61 1.94
C ASN A 130 26.89 11.43 2.75
N ILE A 131 27.19 11.46 4.05
CA ILE A 131 26.77 10.44 5.04
C ILE A 131 25.27 10.51 5.37
N ASN A 132 24.55 11.51 4.85
CA ASN A 132 23.12 11.69 5.11
C ASN A 132 22.22 10.93 4.12
N ASN A 133 22.82 10.24 3.15
CA ASN A 133 22.07 9.48 2.16
C ASN A 133 22.35 7.98 2.28
N TYR A 134 21.30 7.18 2.23
CA TYR A 134 21.42 5.72 2.14
C TYR A 134 21.32 5.22 0.69
N ASP A 135 21.93 4.08 0.46
CA ASP A 135 21.91 3.35 -0.81
C ASP A 135 20.65 2.46 -0.88
N LEU A 136 19.72 2.81 -1.77
CA LEU A 136 18.49 2.07 -1.97
C LEU A 136 18.74 0.64 -2.49
N THR A 137 19.88 0.41 -3.18
CA THR A 137 20.21 -0.93 -3.72
C THR A 137 20.40 -1.95 -2.60
N LYS A 138 20.88 -1.52 -1.43
CA LYS A 138 21.06 -2.39 -0.26
C LYS A 138 19.73 -2.87 0.29
N LEU A 139 18.71 -2.00 0.29
CA LEU A 139 17.36 -2.39 0.68
C LEU A 139 16.70 -3.30 -0.35
N PHE A 140 16.88 -3.02 -1.64
CA PHE A 140 16.32 -3.85 -2.70
C PHE A 140 16.97 -5.24 -2.73
N ASN A 141 18.29 -5.30 -2.48
CA ASN A 141 19.01 -6.58 -2.48
C ASN A 141 18.65 -7.50 -1.31
N SER A 142 18.11 -6.95 -0.23
CA SER A 142 17.63 -7.74 0.92
C SER A 142 16.32 -8.47 0.63
N LEU A 143 15.58 -8.10 -0.42
CA LEU A 143 14.36 -8.76 -0.81
C LEU A 143 14.62 -10.15 -1.41
N SER A 144 13.68 -11.08 -1.20
CA SER A 144 13.69 -12.38 -1.85
C SER A 144 13.51 -12.25 -3.37
N SER A 145 14.01 -13.23 -4.12
CA SER A 145 13.93 -13.23 -5.60
C SER A 145 12.50 -13.28 -6.12
N GLU A 146 11.60 -13.84 -5.34
CA GLU A 146 10.19 -14.00 -5.67
C GLU A 146 9.47 -12.64 -5.62
N ILE A 147 9.66 -11.90 -4.55
CA ILE A 147 9.04 -10.60 -4.31
C ILE A 147 9.63 -9.51 -5.20
N LYS A 148 10.94 -9.57 -5.48
CA LYS A 148 11.63 -8.58 -6.34
C LYS A 148 10.94 -8.37 -7.69
N ARG A 149 10.36 -9.40 -8.30
CA ARG A 149 9.78 -9.32 -9.65
C ARG A 149 8.60 -8.38 -9.77
N GLY A 150 7.78 -8.28 -8.73
CA GLY A 150 6.63 -7.36 -8.71
C GLY A 150 6.93 -6.03 -8.03
N THR A 151 8.12 -5.89 -7.44
CA THR A 151 8.45 -4.77 -6.56
C THR A 151 9.16 -3.65 -7.31
N VAL A 152 8.69 -2.44 -7.07
CA VAL A 152 9.37 -1.20 -7.42
C VAL A 152 9.64 -0.44 -6.13
N LEU A 153 10.90 -0.13 -5.86
CA LEU A 153 11.30 0.77 -4.78
C LEU A 153 11.56 2.17 -5.35
N GLU A 154 11.02 3.16 -4.67
CA GLU A 154 11.18 4.57 -5.01
C GLU A 154 11.63 5.35 -3.78
N THR A 155 12.42 6.39 -3.98
CA THR A 155 12.75 7.36 -2.95
C THR A 155 12.10 8.69 -3.26
N LEU A 156 11.61 9.35 -2.22
CA LEU A 156 10.92 10.62 -2.31
C LEU A 156 11.80 11.73 -1.73
N ASN A 157 11.69 12.93 -2.31
CA ASN A 157 12.23 14.15 -1.73
C ASN A 157 11.29 14.71 -0.64
N ASP A 158 11.69 15.83 -0.01
CA ASP A 158 10.89 16.52 1.01
C ASP A 158 9.54 17.02 0.52
N SER A 159 9.40 17.21 -0.79
CA SER A 159 8.14 17.60 -1.43
C SER A 159 7.23 16.40 -1.76
N GLY A 160 7.66 15.17 -1.44
CA GLY A 160 6.92 13.94 -1.75
C GLY A 160 7.04 13.50 -3.21
N GLU A 161 7.99 14.05 -3.96
CA GLU A 161 8.21 13.70 -5.35
C GLU A 161 9.24 12.58 -5.47
N VAL A 162 9.00 11.65 -6.41
CA VAL A 162 9.93 10.55 -6.70
C VAL A 162 11.23 11.12 -7.28
N VAL A 163 12.35 10.75 -6.67
CA VAL A 163 13.70 11.09 -7.14
C VAL A 163 14.32 9.93 -7.90
N TYR A 164 14.35 8.76 -7.26
CA TYR A 164 14.85 7.54 -7.84
C TYR A 164 13.79 6.46 -7.84
N ARG A 165 13.84 5.62 -8.86
CA ARG A 165 13.00 4.44 -9.00
C ARG A 165 13.86 3.24 -9.38
N MET A 166 13.65 2.13 -8.71
CA MET A 166 14.38 0.90 -8.91
C MET A 166 13.42 -0.28 -9.09
N ALA A 167 13.66 -1.10 -10.13
CA ALA A 167 12.87 -2.27 -10.44
C ALA A 167 13.68 -3.30 -11.23
N LEU A 168 13.20 -4.54 -11.29
CA LEU A 168 13.70 -5.50 -12.28
C LEU A 168 13.02 -5.27 -13.63
N ASP A 169 13.78 -5.41 -14.71
CA ASP A 169 13.22 -5.47 -16.04
C ASP A 169 12.67 -6.88 -16.37
N SER A 170 12.13 -7.06 -17.57
CA SER A 170 11.58 -8.33 -18.02
C SER A 170 12.62 -9.46 -18.11
N SER A 171 13.90 -9.13 -18.19
CA SER A 171 15.03 -10.08 -18.16
C SER A 171 15.46 -10.46 -16.75
N GLY A 172 14.93 -9.80 -15.72
CA GLY A 172 15.34 -9.94 -14.32
C GLY A 172 16.57 -9.12 -13.95
N SER A 173 17.00 -8.18 -14.83
CA SER A 173 18.10 -7.27 -14.54
C SER A 173 17.60 -6.05 -13.78
N LEU A 174 18.40 -5.63 -12.79
CA LEU A 174 18.09 -4.44 -12.00
C LEU A 174 18.26 -3.19 -12.84
N LYS A 175 17.21 -2.37 -12.91
CA LYS A 175 17.20 -1.07 -13.57
C LYS A 175 16.95 0.04 -12.57
N VAL A 176 17.73 1.10 -12.71
CA VAL A 176 17.61 2.32 -11.91
C VAL A 176 17.23 3.47 -12.82
N TYR A 177 16.26 4.25 -12.38
CA TYR A 177 15.79 5.42 -13.08
C TYR A 177 15.84 6.63 -12.16
N VAL A 178 16.29 7.76 -12.67
CA VAL A 178 16.14 9.07 -12.06
C VAL A 178 14.97 9.80 -12.71
N MET A 179 14.20 10.50 -11.89
CA MET A 179 13.11 11.35 -12.36
C MET A 179 13.67 12.75 -12.61
N THR A 180 13.74 13.15 -13.87
CA THR A 180 14.18 14.49 -14.29
C THR A 180 13.01 15.28 -14.83
N THR A 181 13.07 16.61 -14.68
CA THR A 181 12.11 17.49 -15.34
C THR A 181 12.72 17.98 -16.64
N ASP A 182 12.06 17.70 -17.75
CA ASP A 182 12.47 18.24 -19.05
C ASP A 182 12.44 19.78 -18.98
N PRO A 183 13.56 20.46 -19.22
CA PRO A 183 13.65 21.92 -19.11
C PRO A 183 12.80 22.65 -20.18
N VAL A 184 12.41 21.96 -21.25
CA VAL A 184 11.64 22.57 -22.36
C VAL A 184 10.15 22.38 -22.16
N THR A 185 9.72 21.17 -21.79
CA THR A 185 8.28 20.84 -21.64
C THR A 185 7.77 20.97 -20.22
N GLY A 186 8.65 21.00 -19.22
CA GLY A 186 8.29 20.96 -17.81
C GLY A 186 7.75 19.60 -17.35
N ASN A 187 7.72 18.61 -18.24
CA ASN A 187 7.23 17.29 -17.92
C ASN A 187 8.29 16.47 -17.18
N LYS A 188 7.82 15.62 -16.25
CA LYS A 188 8.70 14.67 -15.58
C LYS A 188 8.98 13.48 -16.50
N GLU A 189 10.24 13.25 -16.76
CA GLU A 189 10.71 12.13 -17.56
C GLU A 189 11.50 11.14 -16.68
N ARG A 190 11.41 9.87 -17.06
CA ARG A 190 12.16 8.79 -16.46
C ARG A 190 13.37 8.49 -17.32
N VAL A 191 14.54 8.73 -16.76
CA VAL A 191 15.83 8.49 -17.45
C VAL A 191 16.54 7.34 -16.73
N GLU A 192 16.92 6.31 -17.50
CA GLU A 192 17.76 5.23 -16.96
C GLU A 192 19.13 5.78 -16.60
N THR A 193 19.61 5.42 -15.41
CA THR A 193 20.90 5.88 -14.90
C THR A 193 21.71 4.74 -14.33
N THR A 194 23.03 4.90 -14.35
CA THR A 194 23.96 4.02 -13.64
C THR A 194 24.34 4.55 -12.26
N ASP A 195 23.81 5.71 -11.90
CA ASP A 195 24.03 6.29 -10.57
C ASP A 195 23.39 5.42 -9.48
N ILE A 196 24.02 5.43 -8.32
CA ILE A 196 23.48 4.71 -7.16
C ILE A 196 22.25 5.47 -6.66
N PRO A 197 21.07 4.81 -6.62
CA PRO A 197 19.85 5.44 -6.15
C PRO A 197 19.95 5.70 -4.65
N THR A 198 19.67 6.93 -4.25
CA THR A 198 19.83 7.37 -2.87
C THR A 198 18.51 7.77 -2.23
N GLY A 199 18.37 7.44 -0.95
CA GLY A 199 17.35 8.00 -0.07
C GLY A 199 18.02 8.78 1.05
N ARG A 200 17.23 9.48 1.85
CA ARG A 200 17.72 10.37 2.88
C ARG A 200 17.64 9.75 4.28
N PHE A 201 18.73 9.86 5.05
CA PHE A 201 18.69 9.63 6.48
C PHE A 201 18.24 10.87 7.24
N GLN A 202 17.46 10.66 8.28
CA GLN A 202 17.23 11.63 9.33
C GLN A 202 17.76 11.07 10.65
N LEU A 203 18.70 11.80 11.25
CA LEU A 203 19.30 11.41 12.53
C LEU A 203 18.48 11.97 13.68
N TYR A 204 18.32 11.17 14.70
CA TYR A 204 17.69 11.50 15.97
C TYR A 204 18.66 11.22 17.12
N THR A 205 18.39 11.75 18.28
CA THR A 205 19.21 11.49 19.47
C THR A 205 19.18 10.02 19.90
N ASP A 206 18.13 9.31 19.57
CA ASP A 206 17.86 7.92 19.94
C ASP A 206 17.90 6.91 18.78
N GLY A 207 18.26 7.36 17.58
CA GLY A 207 18.25 6.49 16.40
C GLY A 207 18.39 7.22 15.08
N LEU A 208 18.00 6.55 14.01
CA LEU A 208 17.98 7.11 12.66
C LEU A 208 16.72 6.69 11.92
N SER A 209 16.30 7.47 10.94
CA SER A 209 15.16 7.15 10.06
C SER A 209 15.59 7.12 8.62
N PHE A 210 15.11 6.12 7.89
CA PHE A 210 15.18 6.04 6.43
C PHE A 210 13.93 6.73 5.90
N CYS A 211 14.09 7.92 5.34
CA CYS A 211 12.98 8.78 4.94
C CYS A 211 12.61 8.59 3.48
N GLY A 212 11.31 8.78 3.19
CA GLY A 212 10.79 8.86 1.83
C GLY A 212 10.85 7.55 1.07
N LEU A 213 10.72 6.40 1.73
CA LEU A 213 10.64 5.11 1.04
C LEU A 213 9.22 4.88 0.54
N LYS A 214 9.10 4.60 -0.76
CA LYS A 214 7.85 4.22 -1.40
C LYS A 214 8.01 2.87 -2.08
N VAL A 215 7.14 1.96 -1.72
CA VAL A 215 7.06 0.61 -2.26
C VAL A 215 5.84 0.51 -3.15
N THR A 216 6.02 0.08 -4.38
CA THR A 216 4.95 -0.26 -5.30
C THR A 216 5.08 -1.74 -5.64
N TYR A 217 4.04 -2.51 -5.40
CA TYR A 217 3.97 -3.92 -5.79
C TYR A 217 2.90 -4.11 -6.86
N THR A 218 3.26 -4.80 -7.93
CA THR A 218 2.35 -5.14 -9.03
C THR A 218 2.33 -6.65 -9.18
N ASP A 219 1.15 -7.24 -9.05
CA ASP A 219 0.97 -8.66 -9.26
C ASP A 219 0.91 -9.05 -10.75
N THR A 220 0.80 -10.34 -11.03
CA THR A 220 0.71 -10.88 -12.39
C THR A 220 -0.59 -10.51 -13.10
N ASP A 221 -1.62 -10.15 -12.37
CA ASP A 221 -2.93 -9.74 -12.89
C ASP A 221 -3.02 -8.23 -13.14
N GLY A 222 -1.95 -7.48 -12.82
CA GLY A 222 -1.85 -6.04 -13.03
C GLY A 222 -2.44 -5.18 -11.90
N TYR A 223 -2.82 -5.78 -10.77
CA TYR A 223 -3.21 -5.00 -9.59
C TYR A 223 -1.98 -4.32 -8.98
N VAL A 224 -2.12 -3.06 -8.61
CA VAL A 224 -1.04 -2.24 -8.08
C VAL A 224 -1.37 -1.82 -6.66
N SER A 225 -0.43 -2.06 -5.74
CA SER A 225 -0.50 -1.55 -4.36
C SER A 225 0.70 -0.67 -4.07
N VAL A 226 0.47 0.45 -3.42
CA VAL A 226 1.49 1.44 -3.10
C VAL A 226 1.49 1.70 -1.61
N ILE A 227 2.65 1.59 -0.98
CA ILE A 227 2.86 1.94 0.43
C ILE A 227 4.01 2.94 0.50
N GLN A 228 3.77 4.04 1.18
CA GLN A 228 4.80 5.05 1.47
C GLN A 228 5.05 5.06 2.97
N THR A 229 6.32 5.02 3.37
CA THR A 229 6.68 4.91 4.79
C THR A 229 8.08 5.49 5.05
N ASP A 230 8.27 5.91 6.29
CA ASP A 230 9.59 6.15 6.86
C ASP A 230 9.89 5.02 7.85
N ILE A 231 11.09 4.43 7.75
CA ILE A 231 11.49 3.35 8.65
C ILE A 231 12.40 3.94 9.71
N ARG A 232 11.92 4.03 10.94
CA ARG A 232 12.69 4.51 12.07
C ARG A 232 13.33 3.35 12.84
N VAL A 233 14.64 3.42 13.00
CA VAL A 233 15.43 2.49 13.78
C VAL A 233 15.84 3.18 15.08
N LYS A 234 15.38 2.64 16.20
CA LYS A 234 15.79 3.10 17.53
C LYS A 234 16.88 2.21 18.08
N MET A 235 17.84 2.83 18.72
CA MET A 235 18.85 2.10 19.47
C MET A 235 18.25 1.60 20.79
N PRO A 236 18.48 0.35 21.19
CA PRO A 236 18.06 -0.13 22.50
C PRO A 236 18.80 0.61 23.60
N ASP A 237 18.05 0.99 24.67
CA ASP A 237 18.67 1.48 25.89
C ASP A 237 19.36 0.33 26.61
N MET A 238 20.63 0.50 26.94
CA MET A 238 21.42 -0.47 27.68
C MET A 238 21.76 0.09 29.06
N ASP A 239 21.47 -0.68 30.08
CA ASP A 239 21.85 -0.32 31.44
C ASP A 239 23.28 -0.83 31.75
N PHE A 240 24.26 0.06 31.65
CA PHE A 240 25.64 -0.22 32.01
C PHE A 240 25.91 -0.25 33.52
N ALA A 241 24.92 0.05 34.34
CA ALA A 241 25.03 0.01 35.79
C ALA A 241 24.84 -1.41 36.37
N GLN A 242 24.23 -2.32 35.62
CA GLN A 242 24.08 -3.72 36.02
C GLN A 242 25.17 -4.58 35.40
N ALA A 243 25.83 -5.39 36.24
CA ALA A 243 26.88 -6.31 35.83
C ALA A 243 26.39 -7.28 34.75
N VAL A 244 27.03 -7.19 33.60
CA VAL A 244 27.23 -8.20 32.56
C VAL A 244 26.16 -9.31 32.49
N THR A 245 24.92 -8.98 32.25
CA THR A 245 24.01 -9.86 31.57
C THR A 245 23.89 -9.34 30.13
N LEU A 246 24.29 -10.17 29.15
CA LEU A 246 24.08 -9.84 27.73
C LEU A 246 22.60 -9.45 27.54
N PRO A 247 22.31 -8.22 27.08
CA PRO A 247 20.92 -7.85 26.91
C PRO A 247 20.29 -8.76 25.89
N SER A 248 19.18 -9.37 26.24
CA SER A 248 18.37 -10.07 25.26
C SER A 248 17.82 -8.99 24.31
N ILE A 249 18.08 -9.14 23.02
CA ILE A 249 17.71 -8.17 21.95
C ILE A 249 16.20 -8.19 21.67
N THR A 250 15.37 -8.45 22.67
CA THR A 250 13.90 -8.55 22.56
C THR A 250 13.17 -7.21 22.54
N GLY A 251 13.89 -6.08 22.43
CA GLY A 251 13.31 -4.74 22.55
C GLY A 251 13.52 -3.79 21.37
N ILE A 252 13.93 -4.28 20.19
CA ILE A 252 14.05 -3.39 19.02
C ILE A 252 12.63 -3.15 18.46
N SER A 253 12.04 -2.03 18.85
CA SER A 253 10.81 -1.58 18.24
C SER A 253 11.13 -0.75 17.00
N MET A 254 10.85 -1.28 15.81
CA MET A 254 10.77 -0.47 14.60
C MET A 254 9.39 0.19 14.56
N VAL A 255 9.35 1.50 14.63
CA VAL A 255 8.11 2.27 14.47
C VAL A 255 8.06 2.70 13.01
N ALA A 256 7.23 2.05 12.23
CA ALA A 256 6.86 2.54 10.91
C ALA A 256 5.67 3.49 11.08
N GLN A 257 5.83 4.71 10.61
CA GLN A 257 4.73 5.66 10.51
C GLN A 257 4.16 5.50 9.10
N GLU A 258 3.07 4.75 8.99
CA GLU A 258 2.46 4.38 7.72
C GLU A 258 1.43 5.43 7.33
N ASN A 259 1.65 6.09 6.19
CA ASN A 259 0.58 6.71 5.42
C ASN A 259 0.20 5.73 4.30
N ILE A 260 -0.81 4.93 4.54
CA ILE A 260 -1.33 3.98 3.57
C ILE A 260 -2.27 4.73 2.64
N GLN A 261 -1.87 4.92 1.40
CA GLN A 261 -2.77 5.31 0.32
C GLN A 261 -2.92 4.13 -0.64
N ALA A 262 -4.04 3.41 -0.51
CA ALA A 262 -4.48 2.49 -1.55
C ALA A 262 -5.16 3.33 -2.65
N LEU A 263 -4.51 3.50 -3.79
CA LEU A 263 -5.13 4.09 -4.96
C LEU A 263 -5.88 3.00 -5.72
N PRO A 264 -7.17 3.20 -6.04
CA PRO A 264 -7.86 2.31 -6.97
C PRO A 264 -7.19 2.40 -8.34
N SER A 265 -6.91 1.26 -8.95
CA SER A 265 -6.48 1.22 -10.34
C SER A 265 -7.63 1.72 -11.22
N ASP A 266 -7.45 2.87 -11.86
CA ASP A 266 -8.32 3.26 -12.97
C ASP A 266 -8.08 2.26 -14.10
N SER A 267 -9.03 1.36 -14.26
CA SER A 267 -9.14 0.51 -15.44
C SER A 267 -9.75 1.34 -16.57
N THR A 268 -8.92 1.80 -17.46
CA THR A 268 -9.34 2.17 -18.82
C THR A 268 -9.41 0.93 -19.70
#